data_b270adf69e738bf66020a1159735e412
#
_entry.id   b270adf69e738bf66020a1159735e412
#
_cell.length_a   1.000
_cell.length_b   1.000
_cell.length_c   1.000
_cell.angle_alpha   90.00
_cell.angle_beta   90.00
_cell.angle_gamma   90.00
#
_symmetry.space_group_name_H-M   'P 1'
#
loop_
_entity.id
_entity.type
_entity.pdbx_description
1 polymer ?
#
loop_
_entity_poly.entity_id
_entity_poly.type
_entity_poly.pdbx_seq_one_letter_code
_entity_poly.pdbx_strand_id
1 'polypeptide(L)'
;GLLTNGGPSGTKGGEGGYAFVNGGIGGATCSPFSNGTSTDGGFGAGGAGAWCYRGTPGGGGGYSGGATGINDSGAGGGGSYNSGSDQTNTTGVRTDHGQVIITLI
;
A
#
# COMPACT_ATOMS: atom_id res chain seq x y z
N GLY A 1 -0.33 -6.16 2.54
CA GLY A 1 0.41 -7.28 1.91
C GLY A 1 -0.16 -8.63 2.31
N LEU A 2 0.39 -9.70 1.78
CA LEU A 2 -0.08 -11.06 2.10
C LEU A 2 0.26 -11.46 3.54
N LEU A 3 1.52 -11.29 3.93
CA LEU A 3 2.03 -11.76 5.23
C LEU A 3 2.37 -10.64 6.21
N THR A 4 2.71 -9.45 5.74
CA THR A 4 3.15 -8.33 6.58
C THR A 4 2.27 -7.11 6.39
N ASN A 5 1.95 -6.46 7.49
CA ASN A 5 1.23 -5.18 7.45
C ASN A 5 2.11 -4.10 6.81
N GLY A 6 1.47 -3.11 6.20
CA GLY A 6 2.13 -1.87 5.80
C GLY A 6 2.52 -1.03 7.02
N GLY A 7 3.59 -0.26 6.92
CA GLY A 7 3.99 0.67 7.96
C GLY A 7 3.06 1.90 8.02
N PRO A 8 2.78 2.42 9.23
CA PRO A 8 2.02 3.67 9.39
C PRO A 8 2.87 4.89 9.05
N SER A 9 2.25 6.00 8.77
CA SER A 9 2.91 7.29 8.51
C SER A 9 3.28 8.04 9.80
N GLY A 10 3.79 7.39 10.81
CA GLY A 10 4.14 8.03 12.08
C GLY A 10 2.91 8.58 12.83
N THR A 11 3.09 9.63 13.65
CA THR A 11 2.06 10.11 14.58
C THR A 11 0.95 10.96 13.98
N LYS A 12 1.00 11.29 12.71
CA LYS A 12 0.09 12.29 12.09
C LYS A 12 -0.43 11.90 10.71
N GLY A 13 -0.33 10.65 10.33
CA GLY A 13 -0.78 10.18 9.03
C GLY A 13 -1.75 9.00 9.13
N GLY A 14 -2.14 8.45 8.00
CA GLY A 14 -2.96 7.26 7.93
C GLY A 14 -2.22 6.00 8.37
N GLU A 15 -2.97 4.96 8.69
CA GLU A 15 -2.42 3.66 9.04
C GLU A 15 -2.02 2.87 7.79
N GLY A 16 -1.02 2.00 7.93
CA GLY A 16 -0.71 0.98 6.92
C GLY A 16 -1.82 -0.07 6.84
N GLY A 17 -2.05 -0.62 5.65
CA GLY A 17 -3.02 -1.71 5.48
C GLY A 17 -2.59 -2.99 6.18
N TYR A 18 -3.55 -3.75 6.68
CA TYR A 18 -3.32 -5.04 7.32
C TYR A 18 -2.97 -6.12 6.29
N ALA A 19 -2.09 -7.01 6.66
CA ALA A 19 -1.77 -8.18 5.84
C ALA A 19 -3.02 -9.05 5.62
N PHE A 20 -3.06 -9.80 4.53
CA PHE A 20 -4.17 -10.71 4.24
C PHE A 20 -4.38 -11.75 5.35
N VAL A 21 -3.29 -12.30 5.89
CA VAL A 21 -3.34 -13.23 7.05
C VAL A 21 -3.91 -12.58 8.31
N ASN A 22 -3.93 -11.26 8.40
CA ASN A 22 -4.49 -10.47 9.49
C ASN A 22 -5.84 -9.82 9.10
N GLY A 23 -6.52 -10.36 8.08
CA GLY A 23 -7.84 -9.92 7.65
C GLY A 23 -7.84 -9.02 6.41
N GLY A 24 -6.71 -8.58 5.90
CA GLY A 24 -6.60 -7.79 4.66
C GLY A 24 -7.28 -6.43 4.70
N ILE A 25 -7.58 -5.91 5.88
CA ILE A 25 -8.27 -4.63 6.06
C ILE A 25 -7.34 -3.49 5.62
N GLY A 26 -7.86 -2.57 4.83
CA GLY A 26 -7.12 -1.35 4.47
C GLY A 26 -6.79 -0.51 5.70
N GLY A 27 -5.69 0.23 5.64
CA GLY A 27 -5.32 1.14 6.72
C GLY A 27 -6.39 2.22 6.94
N ALA A 28 -6.65 2.55 8.19
CA ALA A 28 -7.61 3.59 8.54
C ALA A 28 -7.01 4.99 8.34
N THR A 29 -7.87 5.94 7.95
CA THR A 29 -7.49 7.35 7.93
C THR A 29 -7.38 7.89 9.35
N CYS A 30 -6.66 8.98 9.49
CA CYS A 30 -6.62 9.70 10.76
C CYS A 30 -7.97 10.39 11.04
N SER A 31 -8.64 9.96 12.08
CA SER A 31 -9.81 10.67 12.64
C SER A 31 -9.36 11.67 13.73
N PRO A 32 -9.97 12.84 13.93
CA PRO A 32 -11.25 13.36 13.40
C PRO A 32 -11.11 14.46 12.33
N PHE A 33 -9.98 14.63 11.69
CA PHE A 33 -9.68 15.79 10.84
C PHE A 33 -9.89 15.54 9.33
N SER A 34 -10.63 14.51 8.97
CA SER A 34 -10.91 14.26 7.55
C SER A 34 -11.94 15.27 7.02
N ASN A 35 -11.49 16.28 6.32
CA ASN A 35 -12.37 17.19 5.56
C ASN A 35 -13.01 16.51 4.34
N GLY A 36 -13.33 15.21 4.44
CA GLY A 36 -13.92 14.44 3.35
C GLY A 36 -12.97 14.07 2.21
N THR A 37 -11.71 14.43 2.31
CA THR A 37 -10.69 14.12 1.29
C THR A 37 -9.75 12.96 1.67
N SER A 38 -9.87 12.46 2.89
CA SER A 38 -9.13 11.28 3.35
C SER A 38 -9.91 10.02 3.05
N THR A 39 -9.23 8.98 2.58
CA THR A 39 -9.83 7.70 2.24
C THR A 39 -9.08 6.57 2.91
N ASP A 40 -9.83 5.63 3.48
CA ASP A 40 -9.24 4.39 3.98
C ASP A 40 -8.62 3.59 2.83
N GLY A 41 -7.62 2.81 3.13
CA GLY A 41 -7.03 1.88 2.17
C GLY A 41 -8.04 0.81 1.75
N GLY A 42 -7.95 0.33 0.52
CA GLY A 42 -8.80 -0.77 0.04
C GLY A 42 -8.40 -2.13 0.62
N PHE A 43 -9.33 -3.10 0.58
CA PHE A 43 -9.08 -4.49 0.98
C PHE A 43 -7.88 -5.08 0.23
N GLY A 44 -6.99 -5.74 0.94
CA GLY A 44 -5.76 -6.32 0.38
C GLY A 44 -4.76 -5.28 -0.15
N ALA A 45 -5.07 -3.99 -0.02
CA ALA A 45 -4.26 -2.89 -0.50
C ALA A 45 -3.28 -2.38 0.56
N GLY A 46 -2.65 -1.29 0.28
CA GLY A 46 -1.73 -0.62 1.19
C GLY A 46 -2.42 0.27 2.22
N GLY A 47 -1.70 1.25 2.71
CA GLY A 47 -2.16 2.18 3.71
C GLY A 47 -3.11 3.25 3.19
N ALA A 48 -3.77 3.92 4.12
CA ALA A 48 -4.68 5.03 3.84
C ALA A 48 -3.95 6.25 3.29
N GLY A 49 -4.62 6.95 2.37
CA GLY A 49 -4.29 8.33 2.05
C GLY A 49 -4.94 9.26 3.06
N ALA A 50 -4.22 10.20 3.62
CA ALA A 50 -4.76 11.05 4.67
C ALA A 50 -4.37 12.52 4.52
N TRP A 51 -5.29 13.39 4.89
CA TRP A 51 -5.08 14.85 4.95
C TRP A 51 -5.24 15.37 6.38
N CYS A 52 -4.44 14.85 7.32
CA CYS A 52 -4.60 15.17 8.73
C CYS A 52 -3.95 16.50 9.14
N TYR A 53 -2.77 16.75 8.62
CA TYR A 53 -2.03 18.01 8.75
C TYR A 53 -1.42 18.46 7.43
N ARG A 54 -1.02 17.50 6.61
CA ARG A 54 -0.55 17.65 5.23
C ARG A 54 -0.89 16.37 4.49
N GLY A 55 -1.01 16.43 3.17
CA GLY A 55 -1.32 15.26 2.37
C GLY A 55 -0.31 14.14 2.61
N THR A 56 -0.79 12.96 2.95
CA THR A 56 0.03 11.76 3.05
C THR A 56 -0.47 10.74 2.03
N PRO A 57 0.36 10.33 1.08
CA PRO A 57 -0.05 9.31 0.12
C PRO A 57 -0.15 7.94 0.79
N GLY A 58 -1.11 7.15 0.34
CA GLY A 58 -1.29 5.77 0.78
C GLY A 58 -0.19 4.86 0.24
N GLY A 59 0.20 3.86 1.02
CA GLY A 59 1.16 2.83 0.60
C GLY A 59 0.57 1.85 -0.42
N GLY A 60 1.41 1.30 -1.28
CA GLY A 60 1.00 0.29 -2.26
C GLY A 60 0.67 -1.06 -1.64
N GLY A 61 -0.24 -1.81 -2.27
CA GLY A 61 -0.50 -3.20 -1.95
C GLY A 61 0.57 -4.13 -2.52
N GLY A 62 0.63 -5.38 -2.06
CA GLY A 62 1.58 -6.38 -2.54
C GLY A 62 1.70 -7.56 -1.59
N TYR A 63 2.67 -8.44 -1.81
CA TYR A 63 2.98 -9.54 -0.89
C TYR A 63 3.35 -9.02 0.50
N SER A 64 4.16 -7.96 0.56
CA SER A 64 4.30 -7.12 1.75
C SER A 64 3.70 -5.75 1.46
N GLY A 65 2.97 -5.19 2.41
CA GLY A 65 2.36 -3.87 2.26
C GLY A 65 3.40 -2.76 2.26
N GLY A 66 3.21 -1.75 1.41
CA GLY A 66 4.01 -0.53 1.43
C GLY A 66 3.62 0.38 2.59
N ALA A 67 4.57 1.14 3.10
CA ALA A 67 4.33 2.14 4.13
C ALA A 67 3.61 3.37 3.55
N THR A 68 2.78 4.01 4.37
CA THR A 68 2.22 5.33 4.02
C THR A 68 3.32 6.40 4.06
N GLY A 69 3.20 7.42 3.24
CA GLY A 69 4.13 8.55 3.25
C GLY A 69 3.94 9.46 4.47
N ILE A 70 4.88 10.37 4.68
CA ILE A 70 4.83 11.38 5.72
C ILE A 70 4.94 12.73 5.04
N ASN A 71 4.00 13.66 5.29
CA ASN A 71 4.03 15.05 4.78
C ASN A 71 4.43 15.07 3.30
N ASP A 72 3.89 15.37 2.36
CA ASP A 72 4.26 15.48 0.92
C ASP A 72 5.38 14.52 0.40
N SER A 73 5.82 13.57 1.23
CA SER A 73 6.80 12.53 0.85
C SER A 73 6.10 11.37 0.14
N GLY A 74 6.83 10.69 -0.74
CA GLY A 74 6.31 9.50 -1.41
C GLY A 74 5.98 8.38 -0.42
N ALA A 75 5.01 7.54 -0.76
CA ALA A 75 4.71 6.32 -0.03
C ALA A 75 5.53 5.14 -0.55
N GLY A 76 5.65 4.11 0.27
CA GLY A 76 6.32 2.88 -0.13
C GLY A 76 5.49 2.05 -1.12
N GLY A 77 6.13 1.47 -2.11
CA GLY A 77 5.52 0.43 -2.93
C GLY A 77 5.36 -0.88 -2.17
N GLY A 78 4.42 -1.70 -2.56
CA GLY A 78 4.28 -3.06 -2.02
C GLY A 78 5.40 -3.98 -2.52
N GLY A 79 5.77 -4.95 -1.70
CA GLY A 79 6.74 -5.97 -2.08
C GLY A 79 6.12 -7.09 -2.91
N SER A 80 6.91 -7.67 -3.78
CA SER A 80 6.52 -8.82 -4.59
C SER A 80 7.17 -10.11 -4.08
N TYR A 81 6.53 -11.23 -4.32
CA TYR A 81 7.09 -12.54 -4.07
C TYR A 81 6.87 -13.44 -5.29
N ASN A 82 7.88 -14.17 -5.64
CA ASN A 82 7.83 -15.14 -6.71
C ASN A 82 8.59 -16.39 -6.28
N SER A 83 7.94 -17.56 -6.30
CA SER A 83 8.54 -18.84 -5.97
C SER A 83 8.73 -19.75 -7.20
N GLY A 84 8.43 -19.25 -8.39
CA GLY A 84 8.62 -20.00 -9.64
C GLY A 84 10.10 -20.23 -9.96
N SER A 85 10.38 -21.17 -10.85
CA SER A 85 11.69 -21.32 -11.51
C SER A 85 11.83 -20.29 -12.64
N ASP A 86 13.06 -20.08 -13.08
CA ASP A 86 13.39 -19.20 -14.23
C ASP A 86 12.83 -17.78 -14.10
N GLN A 87 12.98 -17.22 -12.91
CA GLN A 87 12.42 -15.91 -12.57
C GLN A 87 13.16 -14.77 -13.26
N THR A 88 12.39 -13.82 -13.79
CA THR A 88 12.89 -12.50 -14.16
C THR A 88 12.08 -11.44 -13.39
N ASN A 89 12.72 -10.77 -12.46
CA ASN A 89 12.10 -9.76 -11.62
C ASN A 89 12.72 -8.40 -11.94
N THR A 90 11.97 -7.54 -12.61
CA THR A 90 12.43 -6.20 -13.00
C THR A 90 11.59 -5.14 -12.32
N THR A 91 12.24 -4.17 -11.70
CA THR A 91 11.56 -3.06 -11.04
C THR A 91 11.30 -1.91 -12.02
N GLY A 92 10.25 -1.13 -11.78
CA GLY A 92 10.00 0.12 -12.51
C GLY A 92 9.67 -0.04 -13.99
N VAL A 93 9.19 -1.20 -14.42
CA VAL A 93 8.88 -1.48 -15.83
C VAL A 93 7.63 -0.79 -16.35
N ARG A 94 6.79 -0.24 -15.47
CA ARG A 94 5.50 0.33 -15.86
C ARG A 94 5.14 1.54 -15.01
N THR A 95 4.64 2.57 -15.64
CA THR A 95 4.18 3.82 -15.02
C THR A 95 2.65 3.98 -15.03
N ASP A 96 1.93 3.01 -15.57
CA ASP A 96 0.47 2.98 -15.69
C ASP A 96 -0.12 1.87 -14.80
N HIS A 97 -1.39 1.55 -14.97
CA HIS A 97 -2.06 0.48 -14.22
C HIS A 97 -1.28 -0.83 -14.25
N GLY A 98 -1.33 -1.57 -13.15
CA GLY A 98 -0.73 -2.91 -13.06
C GLY A 98 -1.28 -3.84 -14.16
N GLN A 99 -0.45 -4.75 -14.65
CA GLN A 99 -0.82 -5.73 -15.66
C GLN A 99 -0.33 -7.11 -15.25
N VAL A 100 -1.16 -8.12 -15.45
CA VAL A 100 -0.80 -9.52 -15.31
C VAL A 100 -1.02 -10.21 -16.65
N ILE A 101 0.01 -10.89 -17.16
CA ILE A 101 -0.08 -11.70 -18.37
C ILE A 101 0.21 -13.15 -17.97
N ILE A 102 -0.71 -14.05 -18.26
CA ILE A 102 -0.57 -15.48 -18.03
C ILE A 102 -0.52 -16.17 -19.39
N THR A 103 0.58 -16.86 -19.68
CA THR A 103 0.75 -17.63 -20.89
C THR A 103 0.81 -19.11 -20.52
N LEU A 104 -0.08 -19.91 -21.08
CA LEU A 104 -0.02 -21.38 -20.99
C LEU A 104 0.98 -21.90 -22.03
N ILE A 105 1.85 -22.76 -21.59
CA ILE A 105 2.84 -23.45 -22.41
C ILE A 105 2.56 -24.93 -22.46
#